data_7df2d5eed17520934b3cf2a6ec2d0273
#
_entry.id   7df2d5eed17520934b3cf2a6ec2d0273
#
_cell.length_a   1.000
_cell.length_b   1.000
_cell.length_c   1.000
_cell.angle_alpha   90.00
_cell.angle_beta   90.00
_cell.angle_gamma   90.00
#
_symmetry.space_group_name_H-M   'P 1'
#
loop_
_entity.id
_entity.type
_entity.pdbx_description
1 polymer ?
#
loop_
_entity_poly.entity_id
_entity_poly.type
_entity_poly.pdbx_seq_one_letter_code
_entity_poly.pdbx_strand_id
1 'polypeptide(L)'
;MGTFSKLNRYRAAGESANVNNVERFGEPVRSLFTSSKVFTLHHRIEITDAEENVVYRAESKPISLHDRTDLFDSHDRPVAHIERKVFSIHQRHFVSMSDGTEFQLSNELLHLIKAITNIEGLGWQLRGNVLGLNFELYDADDSVIAVISQKMLSLHDKYCIDIYKPQYEKQVVAILITLQHMIRDRENASSASTGSSSSSSSGG
;
A
#
# COMPACT_ATOMS: atom_id res chain seq x y z
N MET A 1 17.69 -31.37 3.14
CA MET A 1 17.08 -31.22 4.48
C MET A 1 16.97 -29.78 4.99
N GLY A 2 17.03 -28.74 4.13
CA GLY A 2 17.07 -27.34 4.52
C GLY A 2 15.77 -26.52 4.30
N THR A 3 14.86 -27.02 3.51
CA THR A 3 13.68 -26.22 3.05
C THR A 3 12.54 -26.17 4.08
N PHE A 4 12.30 -27.26 4.80
CA PHE A 4 11.25 -27.34 5.82
C PHE A 4 11.54 -26.48 7.07
N SER A 5 12.80 -26.33 7.45
CA SER A 5 13.21 -25.50 8.61
C SER A 5 13.03 -23.99 8.37
N LYS A 6 13.17 -23.53 7.11
CA LYS A 6 12.90 -22.14 6.74
C LYS A 6 11.39 -21.84 6.74
N LEU A 7 10.59 -22.76 6.19
CA LEU A 7 9.13 -22.61 6.14
C LEU A 7 8.52 -22.46 7.56
N ASN A 8 8.97 -23.29 8.51
CA ASN A 8 8.49 -23.19 9.90
C ASN A 8 8.90 -21.89 10.61
N ARG A 9 10.09 -21.36 10.31
CA ARG A 9 10.51 -20.06 10.87
C ARG A 9 9.69 -18.89 10.32
N TYR A 10 9.33 -18.93 9.05
CA TYR A 10 8.52 -17.88 8.41
C TYR A 10 7.07 -17.93 8.89
N ARG A 11 6.52 -19.13 9.07
CA ARG A 11 5.18 -19.32 9.64
C ARG A 11 5.12 -18.81 11.08
N ALA A 12 6.09 -19.13 11.91
CA ALA A 12 6.18 -18.64 13.29
C ALA A 12 6.37 -17.11 13.37
N ALA A 13 7.11 -16.51 12.44
CA ALA A 13 7.28 -15.04 12.39
C ALA A 13 5.98 -14.32 11.96
N GLY A 14 5.21 -14.87 11.01
CA GLY A 14 3.92 -14.35 10.59
C GLY A 14 2.85 -14.49 11.68
N GLU A 15 2.81 -15.64 12.36
CA GLU A 15 1.94 -15.87 13.52
C GLU A 15 2.30 -14.94 14.68
N SER A 16 3.60 -14.73 14.94
CA SER A 16 4.07 -13.81 16.01
C SER A 16 3.70 -12.35 15.74
N ALA A 17 3.78 -11.88 14.49
CA ALA A 17 3.37 -10.52 14.14
C ALA A 17 1.86 -10.30 14.30
N ASN A 18 1.05 -11.31 13.98
CA ASN A 18 -0.39 -11.26 14.16
C ASN A 18 -0.79 -11.29 15.65
N VAL A 19 -0.11 -12.11 16.45
CA VAL A 19 -0.33 -12.17 17.92
C VAL A 19 -0.01 -10.81 18.55
N ASN A 20 1.10 -10.17 18.18
CA ASN A 20 1.44 -8.83 18.69
C ASN A 20 0.40 -7.76 18.33
N ASN A 21 -0.23 -7.83 17.15
CA ASN A 21 -1.27 -6.88 16.76
C ASN A 21 -2.56 -7.11 17.57
N VAL A 22 -2.95 -8.36 17.77
CA VAL A 22 -4.13 -8.70 18.60
C VAL A 22 -3.93 -8.30 20.06
N GLU A 23 -2.73 -8.49 20.61
CA GLU A 23 -2.40 -8.05 21.97
C GLU A 23 -2.45 -6.51 22.12
N ARG A 24 -2.04 -5.77 21.07
CA ARG A 24 -2.00 -4.28 21.10
C ARG A 24 -3.36 -3.64 20.80
N PHE A 25 -4.12 -4.19 19.88
CA PHE A 25 -5.29 -3.53 19.28
C PHE A 25 -6.59 -4.33 19.42
N GLY A 26 -6.52 -5.59 19.92
CA GLY A 26 -7.62 -6.53 19.90
C GLY A 26 -7.82 -7.21 18.55
N GLU A 27 -8.91 -7.96 18.42
CA GLU A 27 -9.25 -8.62 17.16
C GLU A 27 -9.75 -7.61 16.13
N PRO A 28 -9.27 -7.67 14.88
CA PRO A 28 -9.78 -6.82 13.82
C PRO A 28 -11.23 -7.19 13.48
N VAL A 29 -12.03 -6.20 13.12
CA VAL A 29 -13.42 -6.43 12.69
C VAL A 29 -13.43 -7.18 11.34
N ARG A 30 -12.42 -6.94 10.50
CA ARG A 30 -12.26 -7.59 9.20
C ARG A 30 -10.80 -7.58 8.77
N SER A 31 -10.38 -8.66 8.07
CA SER A 31 -9.09 -8.72 7.41
C SER A 31 -9.27 -8.83 5.90
N LEU A 32 -8.52 -8.03 5.14
CA LEU A 32 -8.43 -8.07 3.69
C LEU A 32 -7.00 -8.43 3.29
N PHE A 33 -6.84 -8.89 2.05
CA PHE A 33 -5.55 -9.38 1.55
C PHE A 33 -5.26 -8.85 0.15
N THR A 34 -3.99 -8.59 -0.13
CA THR A 34 -3.51 -8.31 -1.48
C THR A 34 -2.20 -9.04 -1.75
N SER A 35 -1.97 -9.45 -2.99
CA SER A 35 -0.77 -10.18 -3.37
C SER A 35 0.41 -9.24 -3.57
N SER A 36 1.61 -9.63 -3.11
CA SER A 36 2.86 -8.90 -3.38
C SER A 36 3.26 -8.93 -4.87
N LYS A 37 2.85 -9.96 -5.63
CA LYS A 37 3.15 -10.06 -7.07
C LYS A 37 2.45 -9.02 -7.93
N VAL A 38 1.40 -8.39 -7.40
CA VAL A 38 0.66 -7.33 -8.08
C VAL A 38 1.51 -6.07 -8.31
N PHE A 39 2.59 -5.92 -7.53
CA PHE A 39 3.49 -4.75 -7.61
C PHE A 39 4.32 -4.67 -8.90
N THR A 40 4.46 -5.76 -9.65
CA THR A 40 5.46 -5.81 -10.72
C THR A 40 4.94 -5.67 -12.14
N LEU A 41 3.68 -5.97 -12.47
CA LEU A 41 3.31 -6.09 -13.89
C LEU A 41 1.89 -5.72 -14.30
N HIS A 42 0.96 -5.41 -13.42
CA HIS A 42 -0.45 -5.32 -13.82
C HIS A 42 -1.07 -3.96 -13.56
N HIS A 43 -1.78 -3.46 -14.55
CA HIS A 43 -2.67 -2.29 -14.44
C HIS A 43 -3.89 -2.56 -13.54
N ARG A 44 -3.96 -3.73 -12.91
CA ARG A 44 -5.07 -4.17 -12.06
C ARG A 44 -4.55 -4.75 -10.75
N ILE A 45 -5.08 -4.25 -9.63
CA ILE A 45 -4.81 -4.71 -8.28
C ILE A 45 -6.13 -5.24 -7.71
N GLU A 46 -6.10 -6.44 -7.15
CA GLU A 46 -7.25 -7.06 -6.47
C GLU A 46 -6.99 -7.15 -4.97
N ILE A 47 -8.02 -6.83 -4.21
CA ILE A 47 -8.07 -6.98 -2.76
C ILE A 47 -9.16 -7.98 -2.45
N THR A 48 -8.81 -9.03 -1.72
CA THR A 48 -9.68 -10.17 -1.41
C THR A 48 -10.01 -10.23 0.08
N ASP A 49 -11.07 -10.95 0.42
CA ASP A 49 -11.36 -11.38 1.78
C ASP A 49 -10.57 -12.66 2.15
N ALA A 50 -10.87 -13.24 3.32
CA ALA A 50 -10.23 -14.45 3.81
C ALA A 50 -10.59 -15.70 2.99
N GLU A 51 -11.72 -15.70 2.30
CA GLU A 51 -12.22 -16.74 1.40
C GLU A 51 -11.73 -16.57 -0.04
N GLU A 52 -10.81 -15.61 -0.28
CA GLU A 52 -10.25 -15.25 -1.60
C GLU A 52 -11.27 -14.63 -2.58
N ASN A 53 -12.44 -14.19 -2.12
CA ASN A 53 -13.36 -13.42 -2.96
C ASN A 53 -12.83 -12.00 -3.17
N VAL A 54 -12.91 -11.50 -4.41
CA VAL A 54 -12.52 -10.12 -4.73
C VAL A 54 -13.52 -9.14 -4.11
N VAL A 55 -13.05 -8.29 -3.20
CA VAL A 55 -13.83 -7.26 -2.52
C VAL A 55 -13.65 -5.90 -3.18
N TYR A 56 -12.40 -5.60 -3.59
CA TYR A 56 -12.07 -4.37 -4.31
C TYR A 56 -11.15 -4.66 -5.48
N ARG A 57 -11.27 -3.83 -6.51
CA ARG A 57 -10.45 -3.87 -7.71
C ARG A 57 -9.99 -2.47 -8.08
N ALA A 58 -8.69 -2.26 -8.17
CA ALA A 58 -8.11 -1.02 -8.70
C ALA A 58 -7.63 -1.25 -10.12
N GLU A 59 -7.96 -0.35 -11.03
CA GLU A 59 -7.57 -0.37 -12.43
C GLU A 59 -6.81 0.91 -12.78
N SER A 60 -5.56 0.75 -13.21
CA SER A 60 -4.69 1.86 -13.60
C SER A 60 -4.68 2.03 -15.10
N LYS A 61 -4.83 3.27 -15.56
CA LYS A 61 -4.66 3.67 -16.95
C LYS A 61 -3.37 4.49 -17.07
N PRO A 62 -2.26 3.92 -17.56
CA PRO A 62 -1.04 4.66 -17.75
C PRO A 62 -1.20 5.62 -18.95
N ILE A 63 -1.47 6.87 -18.65
CA ILE A 63 -1.44 7.96 -19.64
C ILE A 63 -0.26 8.84 -19.27
N SER A 64 0.62 9.08 -20.20
CA SER A 64 2.01 9.57 -20.10
C SER A 64 2.32 10.77 -19.19
N LEU A 65 1.36 11.52 -18.68
CA LEU A 65 1.56 12.67 -17.78
C LEU A 65 0.73 12.61 -16.49
N HIS A 66 -0.35 11.83 -16.48
CA HIS A 66 -1.25 11.71 -15.33
C HIS A 66 -1.66 10.26 -15.19
N ASP A 67 -0.98 9.53 -14.30
CA ASP A 67 -1.44 8.18 -13.97
C ASP A 67 -2.75 8.28 -13.20
N ARG A 68 -3.76 7.62 -13.71
CA ARG A 68 -5.08 7.55 -13.12
C ARG A 68 -5.39 6.13 -12.71
N THR A 69 -5.95 5.99 -11.53
CA THR A 69 -6.40 4.68 -11.02
C THR A 69 -7.81 4.84 -10.49
N ASP A 70 -8.70 4.00 -11.00
CA ASP A 70 -10.08 3.92 -10.53
C ASP A 70 -10.21 2.70 -9.61
N LEU A 71 -10.79 2.89 -8.42
CA LEU A 71 -11.07 1.84 -7.44
C LEU A 71 -12.56 1.52 -7.47
N PHE A 72 -12.88 0.23 -7.59
CA PHE A 72 -14.24 -0.32 -7.62
C PHE A 72 -14.45 -1.32 -6.49
N ASP A 73 -15.68 -1.48 -6.03
CA ASP A 73 -16.07 -2.57 -5.14
C ASP A 73 -16.42 -3.86 -5.93
N SER A 74 -16.81 -4.93 -5.21
CA SER A 74 -17.20 -6.22 -5.78
C SER A 74 -18.41 -6.19 -6.70
N HIS A 75 -19.17 -5.09 -6.71
CA HIS A 75 -20.35 -4.87 -7.56
C HIS A 75 -20.06 -3.86 -8.69
N ASP A 76 -18.80 -3.63 -9.01
CA ASP A 76 -18.35 -2.65 -10.02
C ASP A 76 -18.79 -1.19 -9.74
N ARG A 77 -19.15 -0.87 -8.51
CA ARG A 77 -19.48 0.51 -8.13
C ARG A 77 -18.19 1.29 -7.85
N PRO A 78 -18.07 2.54 -8.35
CA PRO A 78 -16.89 3.36 -8.09
C PRO A 78 -16.77 3.66 -6.59
N VAL A 79 -15.57 3.50 -6.05
CA VAL A 79 -15.22 3.77 -4.66
C VAL A 79 -14.34 4.99 -4.54
N ALA A 80 -13.31 5.08 -5.40
CA ALA A 80 -12.38 6.20 -5.40
C ALA A 80 -11.75 6.41 -6.77
N HIS A 81 -11.33 7.64 -7.04
CA HIS A 81 -10.47 8.03 -8.14
C HIS A 81 -9.15 8.55 -7.58
N ILE A 82 -8.03 8.02 -8.05
CA ILE A 82 -6.68 8.38 -7.64
C ILE A 82 -5.97 8.99 -8.84
N GLU A 83 -5.49 10.22 -8.71
CA GLU A 83 -4.78 10.94 -9.76
C GLU A 83 -3.41 11.39 -9.26
N ARG A 84 -2.34 11.04 -10.00
CA ARG A 84 -1.01 11.58 -9.76
C ARG A 84 -0.85 12.90 -10.48
N LYS A 85 -0.52 13.97 -9.75
CA LYS A 85 -0.14 15.25 -10.33
C LYS A 85 1.32 15.54 -10.08
N VAL A 86 2.06 15.79 -11.16
CA VAL A 86 3.46 16.16 -11.10
C VAL A 86 3.54 17.69 -11.12
N PHE A 87 3.61 18.30 -9.95
CA PHE A 87 3.85 19.73 -9.80
C PHE A 87 5.30 19.94 -9.34
N SER A 88 6.19 20.26 -10.27
CA SER A 88 7.62 20.51 -10.00
C SER A 88 8.34 19.29 -9.33
N ILE A 89 9.12 19.52 -8.29
CA ILE A 89 9.95 18.50 -7.61
C ILE A 89 9.12 17.55 -6.71
N HIS A 90 7.88 17.95 -6.34
CA HIS A 90 7.05 17.21 -5.42
C HIS A 90 5.88 16.55 -6.17
N GLN A 91 5.91 15.23 -6.25
CA GLN A 91 4.79 14.46 -6.77
C GLN A 91 3.73 14.30 -5.67
N ARG A 92 2.46 14.53 -6.02
CA ARG A 92 1.33 14.33 -5.13
C ARG A 92 0.30 13.43 -5.78
N HIS A 93 -0.29 12.58 -4.96
CA HIS A 93 -1.42 11.75 -5.34
C HIS A 93 -2.68 12.29 -4.66
N PHE A 94 -3.65 12.66 -5.46
CA PHE A 94 -4.94 13.13 -5.02
C PHE A 94 -5.93 11.97 -5.07
N VAL A 95 -6.69 11.81 -4.01
CA VAL A 95 -7.71 10.77 -3.89
C VAL A 95 -9.06 11.44 -3.68
N SER A 96 -9.99 11.19 -4.60
CA SER A 96 -11.38 11.64 -4.51
C SER A 96 -12.26 10.40 -4.32
N MET A 97 -12.89 10.29 -3.14
CA MET A 97 -13.79 9.19 -2.82
C MET A 97 -15.19 9.44 -3.39
N SER A 98 -15.92 8.37 -3.64
CA SER A 98 -17.30 8.45 -4.14
C SER A 98 -18.31 9.06 -3.16
N ASP A 99 -17.96 9.15 -1.87
CA ASP A 99 -18.75 9.82 -0.82
C ASP A 99 -18.46 11.33 -0.70
N GLY A 100 -17.57 11.87 -1.54
CA GLY A 100 -17.16 13.26 -1.54
C GLY A 100 -15.95 13.56 -0.64
N THR A 101 -15.41 12.59 0.08
CA THR A 101 -14.17 12.76 0.85
C THR A 101 -12.99 12.94 -0.10
N GLU A 102 -12.12 13.92 0.16
CA GLU A 102 -10.91 14.17 -0.60
C GLU A 102 -9.69 14.21 0.31
N PHE A 103 -8.59 13.62 -0.14
CA PHE A 103 -7.32 13.67 0.57
C PHE A 103 -6.13 13.51 -0.37
N GLN A 104 -4.93 13.78 0.13
CA GLN A 104 -3.73 13.67 -0.68
C GLN A 104 -2.57 13.02 0.09
N LEU A 105 -1.72 12.33 -0.68
CA LEU A 105 -0.46 11.78 -0.23
C LEU A 105 0.69 12.38 -1.05
N SER A 106 1.75 12.82 -0.39
CA SER A 106 2.94 13.36 -1.06
C SER A 106 4.09 12.36 -1.04
N ASN A 107 4.99 12.41 -2.05
CA ASN A 107 6.17 11.55 -2.09
C ASN A 107 7.15 11.81 -0.94
N GLU A 108 7.03 12.92 -0.23
CA GLU A 108 7.77 13.16 1.01
C GLU A 108 7.53 12.08 2.06
N LEU A 109 6.36 11.43 2.03
CA LEU A 109 6.05 10.25 2.85
C LEU A 109 7.08 9.14 2.72
N LEU A 110 7.63 8.94 1.52
CA LEU A 110 8.60 7.88 1.23
C LEU A 110 10.04 8.28 1.58
N HIS A 111 10.32 9.57 1.73
CA HIS A 111 11.65 10.10 2.07
C HIS A 111 11.84 10.34 3.57
N LEU A 112 10.76 10.37 4.31
CA LEU A 112 10.81 10.60 5.74
C LEU A 112 11.18 9.30 6.45
N ILE A 113 12.35 9.30 7.07
CA ILE A 113 12.73 8.35 8.13
C ILE A 113 11.87 8.62 9.40
N LYS A 114 10.85 9.46 9.28
CA LYS A 114 9.95 9.77 10.38
C LYS A 114 8.98 8.61 10.57
N ALA A 115 8.91 8.12 11.79
CA ALA A 115 7.98 7.06 12.18
C ALA A 115 6.51 7.49 12.10
N ILE A 116 6.21 8.77 11.90
CA ILE A 116 4.84 9.32 11.91
C ILE A 116 4.68 10.33 10.77
N THR A 117 3.62 10.18 9.97
CA THR A 117 3.26 11.09 8.88
C THR A 117 1.77 11.35 8.85
N ASN A 118 1.39 12.61 8.64
CA ASN A 118 -0.02 13.00 8.52
C ASN A 118 -0.51 12.83 7.08
N ILE A 119 -1.76 12.38 6.91
CA ILE A 119 -2.48 12.34 5.64
C ILE A 119 -3.30 13.63 5.53
N GLU A 120 -2.94 14.48 4.57
CA GLU A 120 -3.62 15.75 4.36
C GLU A 120 -5.05 15.52 3.88
N GLY A 121 -6.02 16.18 4.52
CA GLY A 121 -7.46 16.09 4.21
C GLY A 121 -8.23 15.14 5.13
N LEU A 122 -7.58 14.14 5.74
CA LEU A 122 -8.25 13.21 6.68
C LEU A 122 -7.95 13.51 8.15
N GLY A 123 -6.86 14.21 8.45
CA GLY A 123 -6.38 14.37 9.84
C GLY A 123 -5.84 13.06 10.43
N TRP A 124 -5.57 12.06 9.59
CA TRP A 124 -5.08 10.75 10.01
C TRP A 124 -3.56 10.72 10.05
N GLN A 125 -3.04 9.79 10.83
CA GLN A 125 -1.62 9.53 10.94
C GLN A 125 -1.27 8.14 10.43
N LEU A 126 -0.19 8.08 9.68
CA LEU A 126 0.44 6.85 9.26
C LEU A 126 1.72 6.67 10.09
N ARG A 127 1.87 5.52 10.75
CA ARG A 127 3.01 5.18 11.62
C ARG A 127 3.63 3.86 11.20
N GLY A 128 4.95 3.82 11.05
CA GLY A 128 5.69 2.61 10.71
C GLY A 128 6.44 2.66 9.38
N ASN A 129 6.76 1.49 8.82
CA ASN A 129 7.54 1.34 7.60
C ASN A 129 6.61 1.30 6.35
N VAL A 130 6.39 2.46 5.75
CA VAL A 130 5.56 2.58 4.54
C VAL A 130 6.15 1.84 3.35
N LEU A 131 7.47 1.93 3.14
CA LEU A 131 8.15 1.28 2.01
C LEU A 131 8.05 -0.24 2.06
N GLY A 132 8.05 -0.81 3.25
CA GLY A 132 7.87 -2.24 3.46
C GLY A 132 6.41 -2.65 3.61
N LEU A 133 5.44 -1.74 3.41
CA LEU A 133 4.01 -1.97 3.65
C LEU A 133 3.76 -2.64 5.01
N ASN A 134 4.42 -2.12 6.03
CA ASN A 134 4.25 -2.54 7.42
C ASN A 134 4.04 -1.28 8.27
N PHE A 135 2.78 -0.87 8.39
CA PHE A 135 2.40 0.38 9.03
C PHE A 135 1.00 0.32 9.64
N GLU A 136 0.73 1.28 10.48
CA GLU A 136 -0.51 1.47 11.20
C GLU A 136 -1.15 2.80 10.79
N LEU A 137 -2.48 2.84 10.66
CA LEU A 137 -3.26 4.04 10.43
C LEU A 137 -4.04 4.40 11.68
N TYR A 138 -3.94 5.67 12.08
CA TYR A 138 -4.62 6.25 13.23
C TYR A 138 -5.50 7.43 12.81
N ASP A 139 -6.62 7.62 13.48
CA ASP A 139 -7.43 8.83 13.31
C ASP A 139 -6.93 9.99 14.17
N ALA A 140 -7.68 11.10 14.14
CA ALA A 140 -7.37 12.32 14.89
C ALA A 140 -7.40 12.11 16.43
N ASP A 141 -8.15 11.11 16.89
CA ASP A 141 -8.30 10.76 18.31
C ASP A 141 -7.26 9.72 18.78
N ASP A 142 -6.23 9.47 17.97
CA ASP A 142 -5.18 8.49 18.23
C ASP A 142 -5.70 7.04 18.38
N SER A 143 -6.85 6.75 17.78
CA SER A 143 -7.40 5.39 17.74
C SER A 143 -6.99 4.69 16.45
N VAL A 144 -6.62 3.40 16.55
CA VAL A 144 -6.22 2.62 15.38
C VAL A 144 -7.40 2.42 14.42
N ILE A 145 -7.18 2.70 13.14
CA ILE A 145 -8.14 2.48 12.05
C ILE A 145 -7.85 1.13 11.38
N ALA A 146 -6.57 0.92 11.02
CA ALA A 146 -6.11 -0.28 10.33
C ALA A 146 -4.65 -0.55 10.59
N VAL A 147 -4.25 -1.81 10.47
CA VAL A 147 -2.86 -2.26 10.49
C VAL A 147 -2.57 -3.01 9.20
N ILE A 148 -1.56 -2.58 8.47
CA ILE A 148 -1.09 -3.22 7.25
C ILE A 148 0.21 -3.96 7.58
N SER A 149 0.27 -5.24 7.28
CA SER A 149 1.42 -6.08 7.56
C SER A 149 1.66 -7.11 6.47
N GLN A 150 2.92 -7.44 6.24
CA GLN A 150 3.27 -8.55 5.36
C GLN A 150 3.03 -9.86 6.10
N LYS A 151 2.13 -10.70 5.59
CA LYS A 151 1.96 -12.07 6.07
C LYS A 151 2.69 -13.02 5.12
N MET A 152 3.67 -13.73 5.65
CA MET A 152 4.35 -14.80 4.92
C MET A 152 3.50 -16.07 4.99
N LEU A 153 2.36 -16.07 4.30
CA LEU A 153 1.44 -17.20 4.20
C LEU A 153 1.75 -17.98 2.92
N SER A 154 2.56 -19.04 3.03
CA SER A 154 2.90 -19.96 1.91
C SER A 154 3.74 -19.36 0.77
N LEU A 155 3.74 -19.99 -0.41
CA LEU A 155 4.56 -19.68 -1.60
C LEU A 155 4.35 -18.29 -2.22
N HIS A 156 3.42 -17.49 -1.70
CA HIS A 156 3.12 -16.15 -2.19
C HIS A 156 3.06 -15.18 -1.01
N ASP A 157 3.94 -14.19 -1.01
CA ASP A 157 3.86 -13.08 -0.06
C ASP A 157 2.53 -12.36 -0.26
N LYS A 158 1.71 -12.32 0.79
CA LYS A 158 0.46 -11.55 0.84
C LYS A 158 0.60 -10.45 1.88
N TYR A 159 0.04 -9.29 1.59
CA TYR A 159 -0.17 -8.25 2.59
C TYR A 159 -1.55 -8.43 3.21
N CYS A 160 -1.62 -8.34 4.52
CA CYS A 160 -2.86 -8.33 5.29
C CYS A 160 -3.19 -6.89 5.68
N ILE A 161 -4.45 -6.57 5.61
CA ILE A 161 -5.04 -5.28 5.98
C ILE A 161 -6.05 -5.59 7.06
N ASP A 162 -5.64 -5.48 8.33
CA ASP A 162 -6.50 -5.69 9.48
C ASP A 162 -7.27 -4.40 9.78
N ILE A 163 -8.59 -4.42 9.64
CA ILE A 163 -9.49 -3.27 9.77
C ILE A 163 -10.13 -3.29 11.17
N TYR A 164 -9.95 -2.22 11.93
CA TYR A 164 -10.54 -2.02 13.25
C TYR A 164 -11.74 -1.07 13.22
N LYS A 165 -11.78 -0.13 12.25
CA LYS A 165 -12.89 0.80 12.03
C LYS A 165 -13.50 0.57 10.65
N PRO A 166 -14.54 -0.27 10.52
CA PRO A 166 -15.08 -0.70 9.23
C PRO A 166 -15.69 0.44 8.41
N GLN A 167 -16.14 1.53 9.05
CA GLN A 167 -16.63 2.72 8.36
C GLN A 167 -15.57 3.41 7.48
N TYR A 168 -14.28 3.14 7.73
CA TYR A 168 -13.14 3.72 7.01
C TYR A 168 -12.46 2.73 6.06
N GLU A 169 -13.02 1.53 5.88
CA GLU A 169 -12.41 0.47 5.06
C GLU A 169 -12.06 0.97 3.64
N LYS A 170 -12.97 1.70 3.00
CA LYS A 170 -12.76 2.21 1.63
C LYS A 170 -11.60 3.19 1.54
N GLN A 171 -11.48 4.11 2.50
CA GLN A 171 -10.37 5.06 2.59
C GLN A 171 -9.05 4.33 2.84
N VAL A 172 -9.03 3.33 3.74
CA VAL A 172 -7.85 2.49 4.01
C VAL A 172 -7.36 1.81 2.72
N VAL A 173 -8.29 1.22 1.96
CA VAL A 173 -7.98 0.57 0.68
C VAL A 173 -7.43 1.58 -0.32
N ALA A 174 -8.04 2.75 -0.46
CA ALA A 174 -7.57 3.80 -1.37
C ALA A 174 -6.17 4.32 -0.98
N ILE A 175 -5.89 4.49 0.32
CA ILE A 175 -4.56 4.85 0.83
C ILE A 175 -3.54 3.77 0.45
N LEU A 176 -3.84 2.49 0.69
CA LEU A 176 -2.94 1.39 0.36
C LEU A 176 -2.59 1.37 -1.14
N ILE A 177 -3.60 1.46 -2.02
CA ILE A 177 -3.39 1.50 -3.48
C ILE A 177 -2.51 2.70 -3.86
N THR A 178 -2.76 3.86 -3.28
CA THR A 178 -1.96 5.06 -3.53
C THR A 178 -0.50 4.86 -3.10
N LEU A 179 -0.25 4.32 -1.92
CA LEU A 179 1.10 4.02 -1.43
C LEU A 179 1.82 3.00 -2.31
N GLN A 180 1.11 1.98 -2.82
CA GLN A 180 1.67 1.02 -3.76
C GLN A 180 2.15 1.71 -5.05
N HIS A 181 1.36 2.64 -5.60
CA HIS A 181 1.78 3.42 -6.78
C HIS A 181 3.01 4.27 -6.48
N MET A 182 3.04 4.95 -5.34
CA MET A 182 4.17 5.79 -4.92
C MET A 182 5.46 4.98 -4.76
N ILE A 183 5.40 3.79 -4.16
CA ILE A 183 6.54 2.88 -4.00
C ILE A 183 7.06 2.44 -5.37
N ARG A 184 6.18 2.01 -6.26
CA ARG A 184 6.53 1.60 -7.64
C ARG A 184 7.19 2.73 -8.42
N ASP A 185 6.65 3.95 -8.34
CA ASP A 185 7.23 5.12 -9.02
C ASP A 185 8.64 5.40 -8.55
N ARG A 186 8.90 5.27 -7.24
CA ARG A 186 10.24 5.41 -6.66
C ARG A 186 11.21 4.32 -7.16
N GLU A 187 10.77 3.06 -7.21
CA GLU A 187 11.58 1.95 -7.71
C GLU A 187 11.96 2.15 -9.18
N ASN A 188 11.00 2.57 -10.01
CA ASN A 188 11.24 2.87 -11.42
C ASN A 188 12.22 4.03 -11.60
N ALA A 189 12.11 5.09 -10.79
CA ALA A 189 13.03 6.23 -10.85
C ALA A 189 14.46 5.84 -10.44
N SER A 190 14.61 4.97 -9.43
CA SER A 190 15.92 4.49 -8.98
C SER A 190 16.59 3.58 -10.02
N SER A 191 15.82 2.75 -10.71
CA SER A 191 16.32 1.85 -11.76
C SER A 191 16.80 2.62 -13.00
N ALA A 192 16.16 3.72 -13.35
CA ALA A 192 16.53 4.58 -14.48
C ALA A 192 17.86 5.32 -14.24
N SER A 193 18.18 5.65 -13.00
CA SER A 193 19.42 6.38 -12.66
C SER A 193 20.69 5.50 -12.70
N THR A 194 20.54 4.18 -12.56
CA THR A 194 21.68 3.24 -12.56
C THR A 194 22.16 2.85 -13.97
N GLY A 195 21.34 3.10 -15.00
CA GLY A 195 21.63 2.72 -16.39
C GLY A 195 22.50 3.70 -17.19
N SER A 196 22.85 4.88 -16.67
CA SER A 196 23.53 5.94 -17.43
C SER A 196 25.03 6.11 -17.18
N SER A 197 25.71 5.20 -16.47
CA SER A 197 27.13 5.35 -16.09
C SER A 197 28.12 4.41 -16.81
N SER A 198 27.77 3.83 -17.97
CA SER A 198 28.69 2.97 -18.73
C SER A 198 28.78 3.35 -20.21
N SER A 199 29.36 4.52 -20.54
CA SER A 199 29.93 4.76 -21.86
C SER A 199 30.81 6.02 -21.84
N SER A 200 32.05 5.89 -21.37
CA SER A 200 33.16 6.75 -21.85
C SER A 200 34.50 6.19 -21.34
N SER A 201 35.16 5.33 -22.14
CA SER A 201 36.61 5.30 -22.25
C SER A 201 37.02 4.25 -23.29
N SER A 202 37.34 4.70 -24.50
CA SER A 202 38.52 4.24 -25.26
C SER A 202 38.58 4.97 -26.57
N GLY A 203 39.61 5.75 -26.72
CA GLY A 203 39.94 6.46 -27.93
C GLY A 203 41.17 7.30 -27.70
N GLY A 204 42.32 6.77 -27.95
CA GLY A 204 43.57 7.48 -27.94
C GLY A 204 44.70 6.52 -28.29
#